data_75d67e70d5cd6a85a2dc716fe73d4e5b
#
_entry.id   75d67e70d5cd6a85a2dc716fe73d4e5b
#
_cell.length_a   1.000
_cell.length_b   1.000
_cell.length_c   1.000
_cell.angle_alpha   90.00
_cell.angle_beta   90.00
_cell.angle_gamma   90.00
#
_symmetry.space_group_name_H-M   'P 1'
#
loop_
_entity.id
_entity.type
_entity.pdbx_description
1 polymer ?
#
loop_
_entity_poly.entity_id
_entity_poly.type
_entity_poly.pdbx_seq_one_letter_code
_entity_poly.pdbx_strand_id
1 'polypeptide(L)'
;MSYSGKIESRMHPFLRWAGGKKWLVRKIISSFDVSQFSSYHEPFVGGGAMLFYFQPNNAYISDSNEQLIQTYITVRNSIDDVIEVIRGFGRTEDDYYFVRGLQTDDSVVRAAKFIYLNQLSYNGIYRVNSKGGYNVPWGKRVNYQFDFENLTKVSNYLQGVQIDSMDFEDCIDNVHQNALVFLDSPYTHSKILNGFIQYNQKVFTEEDQSRLSYLIDRIKERGAYYILTNADHPRIKEIFDKHDNVIPISRSSGIGGKNAQRGEYEECIFTNTNLTL
;
A
#
# COMPACT_ATOMS: atom_id res chain seq x y z
N MET A 1 -11.73 29.39 1.64
CA MET A 1 -12.42 28.14 1.27
C MET A 1 -11.69 27.00 1.97
N SER A 2 -12.34 26.27 2.85
CA SER A 2 -11.67 25.30 3.73
C SER A 2 -11.12 24.10 2.94
N TYR A 3 -9.90 23.72 3.24
CA TYR A 3 -9.16 22.59 2.65
C TYR A 3 -9.89 21.22 2.81
N SER A 4 -10.84 21.11 3.73
CA SER A 4 -11.57 19.87 4.01
C SER A 4 -12.50 19.43 2.86
N GLY A 5 -13.09 20.34 2.11
CA GLY A 5 -13.99 20.02 0.99
C GLY A 5 -13.30 19.46 -0.26
N LYS A 6 -11.98 19.69 -0.41
CA LYS A 6 -11.21 19.14 -1.55
C LYS A 6 -10.73 17.70 -1.34
N ILE A 7 -10.74 17.20 -0.12
CA ILE A 7 -10.27 15.83 0.20
C ILE A 7 -11.37 14.80 -0.08
N GLU A 8 -12.64 15.14 0.08
CA GLU A 8 -13.76 14.21 -0.11
C GLU A 8 -14.03 13.82 -1.59
N SER A 9 -13.60 14.65 -2.54
CA SER A 9 -13.74 14.37 -3.99
C SER A 9 -12.53 13.65 -4.60
N ARG A 10 -11.46 13.42 -3.84
CA ARG A 10 -10.23 12.79 -4.34
C ARG A 10 -10.35 11.28 -4.35
N MET A 11 -9.70 10.67 -5.34
CA MET A 11 -9.47 9.24 -5.40
C MET A 11 -8.78 8.75 -4.12
N HIS A 12 -9.15 7.55 -3.68
CA HIS A 12 -8.58 6.94 -2.48
C HIS A 12 -8.35 5.43 -2.68
N PRO A 13 -7.48 4.81 -1.85
CA PRO A 13 -7.25 3.37 -1.92
C PRO A 13 -8.56 2.57 -1.90
N PHE A 14 -8.72 1.67 -2.86
CA PHE A 14 -9.87 0.77 -2.93
C PHE A 14 -9.69 -0.50 -2.10
N LEU A 15 -8.47 -0.72 -1.59
CA LEU A 15 -8.12 -1.80 -0.67
C LEU A 15 -7.75 -1.25 0.71
N ARG A 16 -8.07 -2.01 1.72
CA ARG A 16 -7.58 -1.83 3.08
C ARG A 16 -6.26 -2.57 3.21
N TRP A 17 -5.19 -1.87 3.54
CA TRP A 17 -3.86 -2.48 3.62
C TRP A 17 -3.18 -2.11 4.93
N ALA A 18 -2.55 -3.10 5.58
CA ALA A 18 -1.82 -2.87 6.81
C ALA A 18 -0.63 -1.94 6.52
N GLY A 19 -0.36 -1.00 7.41
CA GLY A 19 0.73 -0.04 7.23
C GLY A 19 0.40 1.15 6.31
N GLY A 20 -0.80 1.20 5.69
CA GLY A 20 -1.15 2.24 4.73
C GLY A 20 -0.89 3.67 5.21
N LYS A 21 -0.26 4.49 4.37
CA LYS A 21 0.28 5.82 4.69
C LYS A 21 -0.72 6.98 4.51
N LYS A 22 -2.03 6.71 4.58
CA LYS A 22 -3.07 7.77 4.49
C LYS A 22 -2.85 8.92 5.47
N TRP A 23 -2.32 8.63 6.65
CA TRP A 23 -2.00 9.63 7.66
C TRP A 23 -0.82 10.51 7.25
N LEU A 24 0.19 9.94 6.59
CA LEU A 24 1.36 10.68 6.07
C LEU A 24 0.96 11.58 4.90
N VAL A 25 0.17 11.06 3.95
CA VAL A 25 -0.36 11.87 2.85
C VAL A 25 -0.97 13.16 3.35
N ARG A 26 -1.79 13.12 4.41
CA ARG A 26 -2.44 14.31 4.98
C ARG A 26 -1.46 15.36 5.51
N LYS A 27 -0.28 14.91 5.95
CA LYS A 27 0.76 15.82 6.45
C LYS A 27 1.56 16.49 5.33
N ILE A 28 1.84 15.77 4.25
CA ILE A 28 2.75 16.25 3.20
C ILE A 28 2.06 16.77 1.94
N ILE A 29 0.77 16.46 1.72
CA ILE A 29 0.05 16.76 0.48
C ILE A 29 -0.03 18.26 0.14
N SER A 30 0.08 19.11 1.14
CA SER A 30 0.04 20.58 0.94
C SER A 30 1.40 21.22 0.69
N SER A 31 2.48 20.52 1.04
CA SER A 31 3.85 21.04 1.02
C SER A 31 4.77 20.30 0.05
N PHE A 32 4.34 19.13 -0.46
CA PHE A 32 5.15 18.30 -1.33
C PHE A 32 4.47 18.10 -2.69
N ASP A 33 5.12 18.58 -3.74
CA ASP A 33 4.63 18.48 -5.11
C ASP A 33 5.36 17.35 -5.86
N VAL A 34 4.64 16.29 -6.18
CA VAL A 34 5.21 15.15 -6.95
C VAL A 34 5.35 15.45 -8.43
N SER A 35 4.69 16.47 -8.97
CA SER A 35 4.75 16.83 -10.39
C SER A 35 6.11 17.38 -10.83
N GLN A 36 6.96 17.76 -9.90
CA GLN A 36 8.33 18.21 -10.18
C GLN A 36 9.27 17.07 -10.59
N PHE A 37 8.87 15.81 -10.37
CA PHE A 37 9.68 14.64 -10.72
C PHE A 37 9.30 14.10 -12.09
N SER A 38 10.29 13.52 -12.80
CA SER A 38 10.11 12.96 -14.14
C SER A 38 9.24 11.71 -14.16
N SER A 39 9.28 10.93 -13.09
CA SER A 39 8.45 9.74 -12.85
C SER A 39 8.33 9.45 -11.35
N TYR A 40 7.31 8.66 -11.00
CA TYR A 40 7.03 8.21 -9.65
C TYR A 40 7.07 6.68 -9.60
N HIS A 41 7.76 6.11 -8.61
CA HIS A 41 7.89 4.67 -8.43
C HIS A 41 7.47 4.27 -7.02
N GLU A 42 6.64 3.21 -6.89
CA GLU A 42 6.16 2.67 -5.60
C GLU A 42 6.29 1.14 -5.62
N PRO A 43 7.50 0.59 -5.30
CA PRO A 43 7.77 -0.86 -5.38
C PRO A 43 7.20 -1.68 -4.22
N PHE A 44 6.55 -1.05 -3.27
CA PHE A 44 5.76 -1.65 -2.20
C PHE A 44 4.36 -1.04 -2.21
N VAL A 45 3.65 -1.15 -3.34
CA VAL A 45 2.41 -0.38 -3.53
C VAL A 45 1.33 -0.71 -2.52
N GLY A 46 1.19 -1.98 -2.10
CA GLY A 46 0.16 -2.38 -1.16
C GLY A 46 -1.23 -1.83 -1.53
N GLY A 47 -1.79 -0.97 -0.67
CA GLY A 47 -3.07 -0.29 -0.94
C GLY A 47 -2.97 0.97 -1.81
N GLY A 48 -1.77 1.41 -2.22
CA GLY A 48 -1.57 2.56 -3.09
C GLY A 48 -1.95 3.92 -2.48
N ALA A 49 -1.71 4.11 -1.18
CA ALA A 49 -2.15 5.34 -0.51
C ALA A 49 -1.49 6.58 -1.11
N MET A 50 -0.18 6.55 -1.37
CA MET A 50 0.54 7.67 -1.95
C MET A 50 0.15 7.86 -3.41
N LEU A 51 0.12 6.78 -4.20
CA LEU A 51 -0.29 6.77 -5.60
C LEU A 51 -1.63 7.48 -5.83
N PHE A 52 -2.68 7.04 -5.13
CA PHE A 52 -4.04 7.55 -5.37
C PHE A 52 -4.27 8.96 -4.85
N TYR A 53 -3.51 9.41 -3.85
CA TYR A 53 -3.63 10.78 -3.38
C TYR A 53 -2.84 11.78 -4.21
N PHE A 54 -1.64 11.43 -4.65
CA PHE A 54 -0.80 12.32 -5.47
C PHE A 54 -1.14 12.27 -6.95
N GLN A 55 -1.60 11.11 -7.45
CA GLN A 55 -1.95 10.88 -8.85
C GLN A 55 -0.86 11.35 -9.83
N PRO A 56 0.38 10.87 -9.68
CA PRO A 56 1.46 11.27 -10.59
C PRO A 56 1.15 10.84 -12.03
N ASN A 57 1.53 11.67 -13.01
CA ASN A 57 1.23 11.43 -14.43
C ASN A 57 2.02 10.26 -15.03
N ASN A 58 3.22 10.01 -14.54
CA ASN A 58 4.12 8.94 -15.02
C ASN A 58 4.46 8.04 -13.83
N ALA A 59 3.63 7.04 -13.57
CA ALA A 59 3.72 6.18 -12.40
C ALA A 59 4.07 4.74 -12.76
N TYR A 60 4.97 4.16 -11.97
CA TYR A 60 5.38 2.76 -11.98
C TYR A 60 5.12 2.18 -10.60
N ILE A 61 4.27 1.18 -10.51
CA ILE A 61 3.95 0.53 -9.24
C ILE A 61 4.23 -0.97 -9.30
N SER A 62 4.73 -1.51 -8.21
CA SER A 62 4.93 -2.95 -8.10
C SER A 62 4.75 -3.45 -6.66
N ASP A 63 4.61 -4.74 -6.53
CA ASP A 63 4.58 -5.46 -5.26
C ASP A 63 4.97 -6.92 -5.53
N SER A 64 5.57 -7.57 -4.57
CA SER A 64 5.88 -9.00 -4.65
C SER A 64 4.65 -9.90 -4.49
N ASN A 65 3.51 -9.34 -4.09
CA ASN A 65 2.23 -10.04 -3.96
C ASN A 65 1.51 -10.09 -5.32
N GLU A 66 1.69 -11.18 -6.03
CA GLU A 66 1.09 -11.39 -7.35
C GLU A 66 -0.45 -11.27 -7.35
N GLN A 67 -1.15 -11.76 -6.31
CA GLN A 67 -2.61 -11.66 -6.24
C GLN A 67 -3.08 -10.20 -6.12
N LEU A 68 -2.33 -9.39 -5.39
CA LEU A 68 -2.57 -7.96 -5.30
C LEU A 68 -2.39 -7.28 -6.67
N ILE A 69 -1.27 -7.54 -7.32
CA ILE A 69 -0.95 -6.93 -8.62
C ILE A 69 -1.94 -7.37 -9.70
N GLN A 70 -2.30 -8.66 -9.75
CA GLN A 70 -3.34 -9.14 -10.68
C GLN A 70 -4.70 -8.46 -10.40
N THR A 71 -5.02 -8.14 -9.14
CA THR A 71 -6.22 -7.37 -8.80
C THR A 71 -6.15 -5.94 -9.37
N TYR A 72 -5.02 -5.25 -9.23
CA TYR A 72 -4.81 -3.92 -9.84
C TYR A 72 -4.96 -3.96 -11.36
N ILE A 73 -4.32 -4.93 -12.02
CA ILE A 73 -4.38 -5.11 -13.49
C ILE A 73 -5.83 -5.38 -13.94
N THR A 74 -6.56 -6.23 -13.22
CA THR A 74 -7.95 -6.57 -13.57
C THR A 74 -8.89 -5.37 -13.33
N VAL A 75 -8.71 -4.62 -12.25
CA VAL A 75 -9.44 -3.36 -12.01
C VAL A 75 -9.16 -2.35 -13.13
N ARG A 76 -7.92 -2.23 -13.59
CA ARG A 76 -7.57 -1.38 -14.73
C ARG A 76 -8.30 -1.79 -16.00
N ASN A 77 -8.33 -3.08 -16.31
CA ASN A 77 -8.72 -3.58 -17.62
C ASN A 77 -10.22 -3.93 -17.76
N SER A 78 -10.90 -4.29 -16.66
CA SER A 78 -12.25 -4.89 -16.68
C SER A 78 -13.11 -4.45 -15.48
N ILE A 79 -13.13 -3.14 -15.20
CA ILE A 79 -13.77 -2.63 -13.98
C ILE A 79 -15.27 -2.88 -13.93
N ASP A 80 -15.98 -2.77 -15.04
CA ASP A 80 -17.43 -2.95 -15.09
C ASP A 80 -17.80 -4.39 -14.75
N ASP A 81 -17.07 -5.37 -15.30
CA ASP A 81 -17.27 -6.79 -14.99
C ASP A 81 -16.94 -7.09 -13.51
N VAL A 82 -15.87 -6.51 -12.97
CA VAL A 82 -15.51 -6.64 -11.54
C VAL A 82 -16.62 -6.09 -10.64
N ILE A 83 -17.18 -4.93 -10.98
CA ILE A 83 -18.29 -4.31 -10.24
C ILE A 83 -19.52 -5.21 -10.30
N GLU A 84 -19.85 -5.76 -11.47
CA GLU A 84 -21.01 -6.65 -11.65
C GLU A 84 -20.89 -7.89 -10.77
N VAL A 85 -19.71 -8.55 -10.77
CA VAL A 85 -19.47 -9.71 -9.91
C VAL A 85 -19.58 -9.34 -8.41
N ILE A 86 -19.02 -8.19 -7.97
CA ILE A 86 -19.13 -7.76 -6.58
C ILE A 86 -20.58 -7.49 -6.19
N ARG A 87 -21.40 -6.93 -7.10
CA ARG A 87 -22.85 -6.71 -6.87
C ARG A 87 -23.61 -8.01 -6.69
N GLY A 88 -23.19 -9.07 -7.38
CA GLY A 88 -23.78 -10.41 -7.25
C GLY A 88 -23.45 -11.11 -5.93
N PHE A 89 -22.42 -10.68 -5.19
CA PHE A 89 -22.09 -11.25 -3.89
C PHE A 89 -22.99 -10.70 -2.78
N GLY A 90 -23.55 -11.60 -1.94
CA GLY A 90 -24.32 -11.23 -0.75
C GLY A 90 -23.45 -10.57 0.34
N ARG A 91 -24.07 -10.24 1.49
CA ARG A 91 -23.42 -9.50 2.60
C ARG A 91 -23.56 -10.21 3.94
N THR A 92 -24.13 -11.40 3.96
CA THR A 92 -24.24 -12.22 5.18
C THR A 92 -22.92 -12.92 5.52
N GLU A 93 -22.85 -13.54 6.68
CA GLU A 93 -21.72 -14.36 7.07
C GLU A 93 -21.56 -15.58 6.14
N ASP A 94 -22.66 -16.21 5.77
CA ASP A 94 -22.67 -17.37 4.88
C ASP A 94 -22.17 -16.98 3.48
N ASP A 95 -22.61 -15.82 2.94
CA ASP A 95 -22.11 -15.28 1.68
C ASP A 95 -20.59 -15.04 1.73
N TYR A 96 -20.11 -14.46 2.85
CA TYR A 96 -18.69 -14.22 3.02
C TYR A 96 -17.87 -15.51 2.95
N TYR A 97 -18.31 -16.56 3.68
CA TYR A 97 -17.59 -17.84 3.67
C TYR A 97 -17.75 -18.59 2.35
N PHE A 98 -18.89 -18.46 1.68
CA PHE A 98 -19.08 -18.96 0.32
C PHE A 98 -18.08 -18.31 -0.65
N VAL A 99 -18.04 -16.97 -0.71
CA VAL A 99 -17.09 -16.25 -1.58
C VAL A 99 -15.64 -16.57 -1.22
N ARG A 100 -15.31 -16.68 0.08
CA ARG A 100 -13.97 -17.08 0.51
C ARG A 100 -13.57 -18.46 0.00
N GLY A 101 -14.51 -19.38 -0.07
CA GLY A 101 -14.32 -20.76 -0.56
C GLY A 101 -14.23 -20.90 -2.08
N LEU A 102 -14.67 -19.89 -2.85
CA LEU A 102 -14.66 -19.96 -4.31
C LEU A 102 -13.26 -20.26 -4.85
N GLN A 103 -13.21 -21.23 -5.77
CA GLN A 103 -12.02 -21.55 -6.57
C GLN A 103 -12.34 -21.21 -8.03
N THR A 104 -11.48 -20.44 -8.68
CA THR A 104 -11.69 -19.99 -10.06
C THR A 104 -10.37 -19.54 -10.70
N ASP A 105 -10.25 -19.78 -12.00
CA ASP A 105 -9.17 -19.25 -12.81
C ASP A 105 -9.55 -17.93 -13.53
N ASP A 106 -10.82 -17.55 -13.46
CA ASP A 106 -11.31 -16.29 -14.01
C ASP A 106 -10.71 -15.09 -13.24
N SER A 107 -10.00 -14.23 -13.95
CA SER A 107 -9.31 -13.08 -13.37
C SER A 107 -10.28 -12.05 -12.78
N VAL A 108 -11.44 -11.86 -13.41
CA VAL A 108 -12.47 -10.91 -12.95
C VAL A 108 -13.06 -11.39 -11.63
N VAL A 109 -13.44 -12.66 -11.56
CA VAL A 109 -13.97 -13.26 -10.32
C VAL A 109 -12.92 -13.26 -9.21
N ARG A 110 -11.63 -13.52 -9.54
CA ARG A 110 -10.54 -13.44 -8.55
C ARG A 110 -10.36 -12.03 -8.00
N ALA A 111 -10.35 -11.01 -8.86
CA ALA A 111 -10.23 -9.62 -8.44
C ALA A 111 -11.43 -9.17 -7.61
N ALA A 112 -12.65 -9.49 -8.04
CA ALA A 112 -13.87 -9.21 -7.30
C ALA A 112 -13.86 -9.89 -5.91
N LYS A 113 -13.48 -11.16 -5.85
CA LYS A 113 -13.31 -11.90 -4.61
C LYS A 113 -12.25 -11.25 -3.69
N PHE A 114 -11.10 -10.84 -4.25
CA PHE A 114 -10.04 -10.19 -3.47
C PHE A 114 -10.55 -8.89 -2.83
N ILE A 115 -11.18 -8.02 -3.60
CA ILE A 115 -11.76 -6.75 -3.12
C ILE A 115 -12.84 -7.00 -2.07
N TYR A 116 -13.76 -7.93 -2.35
CA TYR A 116 -14.85 -8.27 -1.46
C TYR A 116 -14.34 -8.77 -0.10
N LEU A 117 -13.44 -9.75 -0.10
CA LEU A 117 -12.88 -10.31 1.12
C LEU A 117 -12.06 -9.27 1.90
N ASN A 118 -11.25 -8.48 1.23
CA ASN A 118 -10.48 -7.42 1.86
C ASN A 118 -11.38 -6.40 2.56
N GLN A 119 -12.48 -5.97 1.93
CA GLN A 119 -13.38 -4.97 2.49
C GLN A 119 -14.26 -5.52 3.62
N LEU A 120 -14.68 -6.78 3.57
CA LEU A 120 -15.62 -7.37 4.52
C LEU A 120 -14.95 -8.20 5.63
N SER A 121 -13.66 -8.48 5.53
CA SER A 121 -12.92 -9.21 6.55
C SER A 121 -12.73 -8.41 7.84
N TYR A 122 -12.44 -9.13 8.91
CA TYR A 122 -12.10 -8.55 10.21
C TYR A 122 -10.89 -7.61 10.07
N ASN A 123 -11.08 -6.35 10.44
CA ASN A 123 -10.10 -5.26 10.34
C ASN A 123 -9.54 -5.00 8.93
N GLY A 124 -10.04 -5.62 7.86
CA GLY A 124 -9.51 -5.49 6.49
C GLY A 124 -8.09 -6.00 6.34
N ILE A 125 -7.73 -6.99 7.13
CA ILE A 125 -6.41 -7.62 7.07
C ILE A 125 -6.36 -8.52 5.83
N TYR A 126 -5.31 -8.42 5.02
CA TYR A 126 -4.98 -9.44 4.04
C TYR A 126 -4.14 -10.52 4.71
N ARG A 127 -4.62 -11.75 4.71
CA ARG A 127 -3.89 -12.90 5.26
C ARG A 127 -4.26 -14.19 4.51
N VAL A 128 -3.23 -14.94 4.12
CA VAL A 128 -3.36 -16.25 3.48
C VAL A 128 -2.75 -17.35 4.36
N ASN A 129 -3.24 -18.57 4.21
CA ASN A 129 -2.62 -19.74 4.82
C ASN A 129 -1.42 -20.23 3.99
N SER A 130 -0.74 -21.29 4.44
CA SER A 130 0.43 -21.88 3.75
C SER A 130 0.13 -22.39 2.33
N LYS A 131 -1.16 -22.57 1.97
CA LYS A 131 -1.60 -22.96 0.63
C LYS A 131 -2.05 -21.77 -0.22
N GLY A 132 -1.81 -20.52 0.23
CA GLY A 132 -2.21 -19.28 -0.47
C GLY A 132 -3.70 -18.93 -0.34
N GLY A 133 -4.50 -19.69 0.39
CA GLY A 133 -5.92 -19.44 0.58
C GLY A 133 -6.18 -18.34 1.62
N TYR A 134 -7.06 -17.39 1.29
CA TYR A 134 -7.48 -16.31 2.21
C TYR A 134 -8.10 -16.89 3.49
N ASN A 135 -7.62 -16.50 4.67
CA ASN A 135 -8.02 -17.12 5.94
C ASN A 135 -8.44 -16.14 7.05
N VAL A 136 -8.75 -14.89 6.71
CA VAL A 136 -9.28 -13.92 7.68
C VAL A 136 -10.78 -14.19 7.91
N PRO A 137 -11.27 -14.10 9.16
CA PRO A 137 -12.69 -14.26 9.45
C PRO A 137 -13.50 -13.05 8.98
N TRP A 138 -14.83 -13.25 8.89
CA TRP A 138 -15.78 -12.19 8.59
C TRP A 138 -15.72 -11.03 9.60
N GLY A 139 -15.79 -9.80 9.11
CA GLY A 139 -15.72 -8.56 9.89
C GLY A 139 -17.07 -8.03 10.38
N LYS A 140 -18.18 -8.78 10.20
CA LYS A 140 -19.56 -8.38 10.58
C LYS A 140 -20.05 -7.08 9.94
N ARG A 141 -19.60 -6.79 8.72
CA ARG A 141 -19.90 -5.54 8.00
C ARG A 141 -21.10 -5.69 7.06
N VAL A 142 -22.26 -6.10 7.57
CA VAL A 142 -23.48 -6.35 6.79
C VAL A 142 -23.97 -5.13 5.99
N ASN A 143 -23.79 -3.92 6.51
CA ASN A 143 -24.24 -2.67 5.88
C ASN A 143 -23.15 -1.98 5.06
N TYR A 144 -22.05 -2.68 4.74
CA TYR A 144 -20.96 -2.09 3.97
C TYR A 144 -21.42 -1.80 2.53
N GLN A 145 -21.19 -0.58 2.10
CA GLN A 145 -21.42 -0.16 0.71
C GLN A 145 -20.06 -0.06 0.00
N PHE A 146 -19.91 -0.78 -1.11
CA PHE A 146 -18.74 -0.63 -1.96
C PHE A 146 -18.81 0.70 -2.70
N ASP A 147 -17.71 1.43 -2.70
CA ASP A 147 -17.58 2.68 -3.43
C ASP A 147 -17.21 2.38 -4.90
N PHE A 148 -18.23 2.05 -5.69
CA PHE A 148 -18.05 1.74 -7.10
C PHE A 148 -17.65 2.97 -7.92
N GLU A 149 -18.05 4.17 -7.51
CA GLU A 149 -17.63 5.41 -8.17
C GLU A 149 -16.11 5.60 -8.02
N ASN A 150 -15.57 5.40 -6.82
CA ASN A 150 -14.13 5.44 -6.60
C ASN A 150 -13.40 4.32 -7.36
N LEU A 151 -13.96 3.11 -7.44
CA LEU A 151 -13.38 2.02 -8.23
C LEU A 151 -13.27 2.38 -9.71
N THR A 152 -14.29 3.01 -10.29
CA THR A 152 -14.26 3.50 -11.68
C THR A 152 -13.21 4.60 -11.86
N LYS A 153 -13.10 5.56 -10.92
CA LYS A 153 -12.05 6.59 -10.95
C LYS A 153 -10.65 5.97 -10.89
N VAL A 154 -10.47 4.97 -10.02
CA VAL A 154 -9.20 4.22 -9.89
C VAL A 154 -8.87 3.52 -11.21
N SER A 155 -9.81 2.81 -11.82
CA SER A 155 -9.60 2.14 -13.11
C SER A 155 -9.16 3.12 -14.20
N ASN A 156 -9.82 4.26 -14.32
CA ASN A 156 -9.47 5.29 -15.30
C ASN A 156 -8.06 5.84 -15.09
N TYR A 157 -7.68 6.11 -13.85
CA TYR A 157 -6.33 6.58 -13.53
C TYR A 157 -5.26 5.51 -13.83
N LEU A 158 -5.53 4.26 -13.51
CA LEU A 158 -4.61 3.15 -13.72
C LEU A 158 -4.30 2.88 -15.20
N GLN A 159 -5.08 3.39 -16.18
CA GLN A 159 -4.79 3.27 -17.60
C GLN A 159 -3.43 3.85 -17.98
N GLY A 160 -2.98 4.89 -17.26
CA GLY A 160 -1.67 5.53 -17.46
C GLY A 160 -0.54 5.00 -16.57
N VAL A 161 -0.80 3.97 -15.74
CA VAL A 161 0.13 3.46 -14.73
C VAL A 161 0.76 2.15 -15.19
N GLN A 162 2.07 2.02 -15.08
CA GLN A 162 2.79 0.76 -15.24
C GLN A 162 2.65 -0.08 -13.97
N ILE A 163 2.24 -1.35 -14.12
CA ILE A 163 1.88 -2.22 -12.98
C ILE A 163 2.55 -3.57 -13.17
N ASP A 164 3.48 -3.92 -12.27
CA ASP A 164 4.29 -5.13 -12.40
C ASP A 164 4.37 -5.91 -11.08
N SER A 165 4.37 -7.24 -11.18
CA SER A 165 4.68 -8.12 -10.04
C SER A 165 6.16 -8.45 -10.06
N MET A 166 6.93 -7.90 -9.12
CA MET A 166 8.38 -8.05 -9.08
C MET A 166 8.95 -7.87 -7.68
N ASP A 167 10.21 -8.23 -7.49
CA ASP A 167 10.97 -7.84 -6.31
C ASP A 167 11.23 -6.32 -6.31
N PHE A 168 11.29 -5.73 -5.12
CA PHE A 168 11.46 -4.28 -4.99
C PHE A 168 12.76 -3.73 -5.61
N GLU A 169 13.82 -4.55 -5.70
CA GLU A 169 15.08 -4.13 -6.31
C GLU A 169 14.98 -3.96 -7.83
N ASP A 170 14.08 -4.71 -8.48
CA ASP A 170 13.91 -4.68 -9.93
C ASP A 170 13.31 -3.35 -10.42
N CYS A 171 12.68 -2.58 -9.52
CA CYS A 171 12.14 -1.26 -9.86
C CYS A 171 13.21 -0.30 -10.41
N ILE A 172 14.50 -0.54 -10.06
CA ILE A 172 15.62 0.31 -10.45
C ILE A 172 15.77 0.40 -11.97
N ASP A 173 15.38 -0.62 -12.72
CA ASP A 173 15.56 -0.64 -14.17
C ASP A 173 14.78 0.48 -14.87
N ASN A 174 13.68 0.93 -14.29
CA ASN A 174 12.85 2.03 -14.78
C ASN A 174 13.12 3.37 -14.08
N VAL A 175 13.98 3.40 -13.06
CA VAL A 175 14.33 4.64 -12.35
C VAL A 175 15.39 5.40 -13.13
N HIS A 176 15.08 6.61 -13.56
CA HIS A 176 15.97 7.51 -14.28
C HIS A 176 16.20 8.80 -13.50
N GLN A 177 17.06 9.68 -14.03
CA GLN A 177 17.34 10.98 -13.44
C GLN A 177 16.05 11.76 -13.14
N ASN A 178 16.02 12.41 -11.97
CA ASN A 178 14.88 13.18 -11.48
C ASN A 178 13.60 12.36 -11.23
N ALA A 179 13.68 11.02 -11.12
CA ALA A 179 12.58 10.19 -10.65
C ALA A 179 12.41 10.31 -9.13
N LEU A 180 11.20 10.06 -8.62
CA LEU A 180 10.91 9.89 -7.20
C LEU A 180 10.53 8.45 -6.90
N VAL A 181 11.21 7.81 -5.96
CA VAL A 181 10.90 6.45 -5.48
C VAL A 181 10.37 6.51 -4.05
N PHE A 182 9.12 6.10 -3.85
CA PHE A 182 8.51 5.99 -2.54
C PHE A 182 8.62 4.55 -2.02
N LEU A 183 9.31 4.38 -0.88
CA LEU A 183 9.66 3.11 -0.29
C LEU A 183 8.93 2.93 1.05
N ASP A 184 7.86 2.14 1.06
CA ASP A 184 7.10 1.78 2.27
C ASP A 184 7.26 0.29 2.57
N SER A 185 8.48 -0.11 2.89
CA SER A 185 8.83 -1.50 3.17
C SER A 185 8.18 -2.03 4.47
N PRO A 186 7.97 -3.34 4.61
CA PRO A 186 7.58 -3.92 5.89
C PRO A 186 8.61 -3.64 6.98
N TYR A 187 8.14 -3.30 8.20
CA TYR A 187 9.02 -2.95 9.32
C TYR A 187 9.49 -4.18 10.07
N THR A 188 10.80 -4.37 10.18
CA THR A 188 11.42 -5.50 10.89
C THR A 188 11.47 -5.30 12.41
N HIS A 189 11.61 -4.06 12.87
CA HIS A 189 11.86 -3.69 14.28
C HIS A 189 10.73 -2.88 14.91
N SER A 190 9.47 -3.09 14.52
CA SER A 190 8.37 -2.42 15.19
C SER A 190 7.86 -3.23 16.38
N LYS A 191 7.51 -2.56 17.49
CA LYS A 191 6.88 -3.19 18.68
C LYS A 191 5.54 -3.87 18.36
N ILE A 192 4.95 -3.63 17.17
CA ILE A 192 3.69 -4.23 16.69
C ILE A 192 3.92 -5.67 16.18
N LEU A 193 5.15 -6.03 15.80
CA LEU A 193 5.45 -7.32 15.15
C LEU A 193 5.31 -8.55 16.06
N ASN A 194 5.16 -8.37 17.37
CA ASN A 194 5.15 -9.47 18.33
C ASN A 194 3.91 -10.38 18.32
N GLY A 195 2.97 -10.25 17.36
CA GLY A 195 1.82 -11.13 17.35
C GLY A 195 1.06 -11.33 16.04
N PHE A 196 1.07 -10.40 15.10
CA PHE A 196 0.13 -10.44 13.98
C PHE A 196 0.75 -10.54 12.57
N ILE A 197 2.03 -10.20 12.39
CA ILE A 197 2.66 -10.12 11.06
C ILE A 197 3.38 -11.43 10.70
N GLN A 198 3.69 -12.31 11.64
CA GLN A 198 4.39 -13.59 11.41
C GLN A 198 3.68 -14.59 10.48
N TYR A 199 2.43 -14.35 10.08
CA TYR A 199 1.62 -15.38 9.41
C TYR A 199 1.49 -15.23 7.89
N ASN A 200 1.94 -14.15 7.23
CA ASN A 200 1.44 -13.88 5.88
C ASN A 200 2.41 -13.44 4.80
N GLN A 201 3.62 -13.12 5.12
CA GLN A 201 4.64 -12.76 4.12
C GLN A 201 5.96 -13.38 4.55
N LYS A 202 6.87 -13.67 3.60
CA LYS A 202 8.29 -13.78 3.92
C LYS A 202 8.61 -12.59 4.82
N VAL A 203 9.00 -12.86 6.07
CA VAL A 203 9.37 -11.81 7.02
C VAL A 203 10.44 -10.96 6.34
N PHE A 204 10.20 -9.66 6.20
CA PHE A 204 11.20 -8.74 5.67
C PHE A 204 12.38 -8.74 6.64
N THR A 205 13.49 -9.30 6.24
CA THR A 205 14.63 -9.62 7.09
C THR A 205 15.61 -8.44 7.22
N GLU A 206 16.61 -8.53 8.08
CA GLU A 206 17.72 -7.54 8.09
C GLU A 206 18.52 -7.57 6.78
N GLU A 207 18.62 -8.73 6.12
CA GLU A 207 19.20 -8.84 4.80
C GLU A 207 18.40 -8.04 3.77
N ASP A 208 17.06 -8.13 3.80
CA ASP A 208 16.18 -7.32 2.94
C ASP A 208 16.29 -5.81 3.25
N GLN A 209 16.50 -5.43 4.53
CA GLN A 209 16.79 -4.02 4.88
C GLN A 209 18.12 -3.56 4.28
N SER A 210 19.12 -4.43 4.26
CA SER A 210 20.43 -4.14 3.66
C SER A 210 20.33 -4.03 2.13
N ARG A 211 19.56 -4.91 1.48
CA ARG A 211 19.24 -4.83 0.04
C ARG A 211 18.53 -3.51 -0.29
N LEU A 212 17.56 -3.12 0.54
CA LEU A 212 16.83 -1.86 0.39
C LEU A 212 17.74 -0.64 0.55
N SER A 213 18.68 -0.70 1.51
CA SER A 213 19.69 0.34 1.69
C SER A 213 20.61 0.45 0.45
N TYR A 214 21.00 -0.66 -0.15
CA TYR A 214 21.76 -0.67 -1.39
C TYR A 214 20.95 -0.14 -2.60
N LEU A 215 19.66 -0.46 -2.67
CA LEU A 215 18.77 0.11 -3.69
C LEU A 215 18.72 1.65 -3.59
N ILE A 216 18.72 2.22 -2.39
CA ILE A 216 18.76 3.68 -2.19
C ILE A 216 20.07 4.26 -2.77
N ASP A 217 21.22 3.60 -2.60
CA ASP A 217 22.46 4.06 -3.19
C ASP A 217 22.36 4.09 -4.72
N ARG A 218 21.82 3.04 -5.33
CA ARG A 218 21.58 2.99 -6.80
C ARG A 218 20.62 4.07 -7.30
N ILE A 219 19.57 4.38 -6.52
CA ILE A 219 18.65 5.48 -6.83
C ILE A 219 19.40 6.82 -6.85
N LYS A 220 20.23 7.08 -5.85
CA LYS A 220 21.04 8.31 -5.76
C LYS A 220 22.08 8.39 -6.89
N GLU A 221 22.74 7.30 -7.23
CA GLU A 221 23.69 7.22 -8.36
C GLU A 221 23.06 7.57 -9.70
N ARG A 222 21.75 7.29 -9.88
CA ARG A 222 20.99 7.67 -11.07
C ARG A 222 20.52 9.13 -11.06
N GLY A 223 20.84 9.90 -10.03
CA GLY A 223 20.35 11.28 -9.86
C GLY A 223 18.85 11.35 -9.59
N ALA A 224 18.32 10.29 -8.97
CA ALA A 224 16.91 10.20 -8.56
C ALA A 224 16.74 10.48 -7.05
N TYR A 225 15.49 10.61 -6.65
CA TYR A 225 15.11 10.94 -5.29
C TYR A 225 14.35 9.79 -4.65
N TYR A 226 14.43 9.71 -3.31
CA TYR A 226 13.68 8.72 -2.57
C TYR A 226 13.00 9.31 -1.33
N ILE A 227 11.93 8.66 -0.90
CA ILE A 227 11.28 8.81 0.40
C ILE A 227 11.11 7.41 0.96
N LEU A 228 11.81 7.08 2.02
CA LEU A 228 11.66 5.82 2.76
C LEU A 228 10.95 6.08 4.07
N THR A 229 9.90 5.31 4.38
CA THR A 229 9.29 5.25 5.70
C THR A 229 9.71 3.98 6.42
N ASN A 230 10.14 4.10 7.69
CA ASN A 230 10.50 2.95 8.52
C ASN A 230 10.30 3.27 10.02
N ALA A 231 10.48 2.26 10.88
CA ALA A 231 10.40 2.42 12.33
C ALA A 231 11.53 3.35 12.85
N ASP A 232 11.24 4.18 13.84
CA ASP A 232 12.28 4.91 14.59
C ASP A 232 12.99 3.94 15.53
N HIS A 233 14.06 3.33 15.04
CA HIS A 233 14.88 2.36 15.76
C HIS A 233 16.37 2.58 15.46
N PRO A 234 17.27 2.50 16.47
CA PRO A 234 18.70 2.75 16.26
C PRO A 234 19.31 1.91 15.14
N ARG A 235 18.95 0.62 15.06
CA ARG A 235 19.44 -0.27 14.00
C ARG A 235 18.96 0.14 12.61
N ILE A 236 17.74 0.63 12.48
CA ILE A 236 17.20 1.16 11.22
C ILE A 236 17.95 2.43 10.82
N LYS A 237 18.17 3.34 11.75
CA LYS A 237 18.96 4.55 11.51
C LYS A 237 20.38 4.24 11.04
N GLU A 238 21.02 3.23 11.63
CA GLU A 238 22.35 2.77 11.20
C GLU A 238 22.34 2.23 9.76
N ILE A 239 21.37 1.36 9.41
CA ILE A 239 21.27 0.75 8.07
C ILE A 239 21.02 1.81 6.99
N PHE A 240 20.19 2.81 7.29
CA PHE A 240 19.75 3.85 6.33
C PHE A 240 20.45 5.20 6.53
N ASP A 241 21.57 5.24 7.25
CA ASP A 241 22.42 6.44 7.29
C ASP A 241 23.10 6.64 5.92
N LYS A 242 22.51 7.55 5.15
CA LYS A 242 23.00 7.97 3.82
C LYS A 242 23.45 9.42 3.80
N HIS A 243 23.63 10.01 4.99
CA HIS A 243 23.90 11.45 5.17
C HIS A 243 22.82 12.35 4.56
N ASP A 244 21.58 11.81 4.45
CA ASP A 244 20.42 12.48 3.95
C ASP A 244 19.50 12.94 5.10
N ASN A 245 18.39 13.58 4.81
CA ASN A 245 17.45 14.06 5.83
C ASN A 245 16.76 12.89 6.54
N VAL A 246 16.72 12.95 7.86
CA VAL A 246 15.95 12.02 8.72
C VAL A 246 14.92 12.82 9.48
N ILE A 247 13.64 12.57 9.20
CA ILE A 247 12.52 13.33 9.77
C ILE A 247 11.75 12.40 10.72
N PRO A 248 11.82 12.59 12.04
CA PRO A 248 11.05 11.79 12.99
C PRO A 248 9.57 12.14 12.91
N ILE A 249 8.70 11.11 13.00
CA ILE A 249 7.26 11.28 12.95
C ILE A 249 6.61 10.43 14.04
N SER A 250 5.77 11.06 14.85
CA SER A 250 4.89 10.34 15.76
C SER A 250 3.50 10.17 15.15
N ARG A 251 2.90 9.00 15.33
CA ARG A 251 1.50 8.75 15.02
C ARG A 251 0.79 8.04 16.17
N SER A 252 -0.46 8.39 16.38
CA SER A 252 -1.34 7.62 17.25
C SER A 252 -1.80 6.36 16.51
N SER A 253 -1.73 5.19 17.16
CA SER A 253 -2.26 3.94 16.64
C SER A 253 -3.77 3.88 16.75
N GLY A 254 -4.45 3.63 15.62
CA GLY A 254 -5.88 3.30 15.57
C GLY A 254 -6.19 1.79 15.51
N ILE A 255 -5.17 0.93 15.48
CA ILE A 255 -5.34 -0.53 15.32
C ILE A 255 -5.13 -1.19 16.69
N GLY A 256 -6.23 -1.60 17.33
CA GLY A 256 -6.19 -2.36 18.57
C GLY A 256 -7.59 -2.74 19.01
N GLY A 257 -7.77 -3.97 19.54
CA GLY A 257 -9.00 -4.39 20.20
C GLY A 257 -9.27 -3.58 21.49
N LYS A 258 -10.40 -3.84 22.17
CA LYS A 258 -10.85 -3.11 23.38
C LYS A 258 -9.79 -2.97 24.50
N ASN A 259 -8.72 -3.74 24.47
CA ASN A 259 -7.64 -3.76 25.46
C ASN A 259 -6.26 -3.34 24.90
N ALA A 260 -6.19 -2.77 23.69
CA ALA A 260 -4.91 -2.31 23.14
C ALA A 260 -4.51 -0.99 23.81
N GLN A 261 -3.33 -0.95 24.38
CA GLN A 261 -2.71 0.31 24.81
C GLN A 261 -2.55 1.20 23.57
N ARG A 262 -3.20 2.37 23.59
CA ARG A 262 -2.97 3.42 22.59
C ARG A 262 -1.55 3.95 22.82
N GLY A 263 -0.61 3.44 22.04
CA GLY A 263 0.77 3.92 22.07
C GLY A 263 1.01 4.91 20.94
N GLU A 264 1.87 5.88 21.16
CA GLU A 264 2.48 6.63 20.09
C GLU A 264 3.53 5.71 19.44
N TYR A 265 3.47 5.61 18.10
CA TYR A 265 4.50 4.92 17.32
C TYR A 265 5.40 5.97 16.71
N GLU A 266 6.68 5.79 16.96
CA GLU A 266 7.71 6.62 16.37
C GLU A 266 8.15 5.96 15.06
N GLU A 267 8.01 6.70 13.98
CA GLU A 267 8.47 6.34 12.65
C GLU A 267 9.46 7.41 12.17
N CYS A 268 10.32 7.07 11.22
CA CYS A 268 11.21 8.03 10.54
C CYS A 268 10.93 8.04 9.05
N ILE A 269 11.06 9.21 8.44
CA ILE A 269 11.26 9.35 7.00
C ILE A 269 12.74 9.60 6.75
N PHE A 270 13.31 8.82 5.83
CA PHE A 270 14.64 9.04 5.28
C PHE A 270 14.47 9.53 3.84
N THR A 271 15.14 10.62 3.46
CA THR A 271 14.92 11.21 2.14
C THR A 271 16.06 12.14 1.72
N ASN A 272 16.38 12.13 0.43
CA ASN A 272 17.24 13.14 -0.20
C ASN A 272 16.43 14.27 -0.89
N THR A 273 15.13 14.33 -0.63
CA THR A 273 14.29 15.45 -1.10
C THR A 273 14.29 16.62 -0.11
N ASN A 274 13.66 17.71 -0.50
CA ASN A 274 13.37 18.87 0.37
C ASN A 274 12.03 18.72 1.13
N LEU A 275 11.60 17.50 1.40
CA LEU A 275 10.37 17.22 2.15
C LEU A 275 10.43 17.86 3.54
N THR A 276 9.38 18.59 3.90
CA THR A 276 9.13 19.13 5.25
C THR A 276 7.74 18.73 5.72
N LEU A 277 7.56 18.56 7.04
CA LEU A 277 6.28 18.15 7.66
C LEU A 277 5.58 19.35 8.33
#